data_e290106a53ee4a0ef0043db7951bb9c3
#
_entry.id   e290106a53ee4a0ef0043db7951bb9c3
#
_cell.length_a   1.000
_cell.length_b   1.000
_cell.length_c   1.000
_cell.angle_alpha   90.00
_cell.angle_beta   90.00
_cell.angle_gamma   90.00
#
_symmetry.space_group_name_H-M   'P 1'
#
loop_
_entity.id
_entity.type
_entity.pdbx_description
1 polymer ?
#
loop_
_entity_poly.entity_id
_entity_poly.type
_entity_poly.pdbx_seq_one_letter_code
_entity_poly.pdbx_strand_id
1 'polypeptide(L)'
;MAKKYYAVKAGRQPGIYFTWADCERQVKGFGGAIYKSFSTKEEAEQFVGAMSVADYFSSNASQTPARDYQSKKGVVAKSATTTMKFESVGSKQPNFNEPNHLIAYIDGSFDKRRGSVGAGGIMFINGEQTTFSFGNTDPKYSAFWNVSGELLAAMYVMNYALEHNIPKCSLYYDYMGIEMWATKRWKRNNIVTEEYATFCETIFTSVKVNFYKVAAHTGDTYNEIADKLAKAGAAQ
;
A
#
# COMPACT_ATOMS: atom_id res chain seq x y z
N MET A 1 -19.01 -26.82 -2.45
CA MET A 1 -17.63 -27.27 -2.15
C MET A 1 -17.01 -26.28 -1.18
N ALA A 2 -16.33 -26.74 -0.13
CA ALA A 2 -15.64 -25.84 0.80
C ALA A 2 -14.50 -25.10 0.08
N LYS A 3 -14.41 -23.80 0.28
CA LYS A 3 -13.33 -22.94 -0.27
C LYS A 3 -12.02 -23.38 0.38
N LYS A 4 -10.98 -23.68 -0.42
CA LYS A 4 -9.64 -24.02 0.07
C LYS A 4 -8.66 -22.91 -0.29
N TYR A 5 -7.68 -22.72 0.59
CA TYR A 5 -6.58 -21.78 0.41
C TYR A 5 -5.28 -22.59 0.29
N TYR A 6 -4.53 -22.37 -0.78
CA TYR A 6 -3.27 -23.07 -1.04
C TYR A 6 -2.12 -22.10 -0.76
N ALA A 7 -1.39 -22.36 0.30
CA ALA A 7 -0.28 -21.53 0.75
C ALA A 7 1.05 -22.11 0.24
N VAL A 8 1.84 -21.30 -0.43
CA VAL A 8 3.19 -21.62 -0.91
C VAL A 8 4.19 -20.81 -0.09
N LYS A 9 4.95 -21.45 0.79
CA LYS A 9 6.01 -20.83 1.58
C LYS A 9 7.33 -20.78 0.82
N ALA A 10 7.62 -21.80 0.00
CA ALA A 10 8.77 -21.82 -0.90
C ALA A 10 8.32 -22.40 -2.26
N GLY A 11 8.56 -21.66 -3.32
CA GLY A 11 8.16 -21.96 -4.69
C GLY A 11 8.65 -20.85 -5.62
N ARG A 12 8.24 -20.88 -6.89
CA ARG A 12 8.58 -19.79 -7.83
C ARG A 12 8.05 -18.44 -7.34
N GLN A 13 6.83 -18.47 -6.78
CA GLN A 13 6.23 -17.31 -6.13
C GLN A 13 5.60 -17.78 -4.80
N PRO A 14 6.16 -17.44 -3.64
CA PRO A 14 5.52 -17.60 -2.35
C PRO A 14 4.23 -16.77 -2.28
N GLY A 15 3.18 -17.31 -1.64
CA GLY A 15 1.90 -16.61 -1.55
C GLY A 15 0.73 -17.55 -1.29
N ILE A 16 -0.49 -17.00 -1.28
CA ILE A 16 -1.74 -17.75 -1.09
C ILE A 16 -2.53 -17.80 -2.39
N TYR A 17 -2.91 -19.00 -2.80
CA TYR A 17 -3.61 -19.27 -4.05
C TYR A 17 -5.00 -19.86 -3.75
N PHE A 18 -5.99 -19.47 -4.53
CA PHE A 18 -7.38 -19.89 -4.35
C PHE A 18 -7.76 -21.12 -5.20
N THR A 19 -6.88 -21.50 -6.14
CA THR A 19 -7.03 -22.69 -6.94
C THR A 19 -5.79 -23.58 -6.86
N TRP A 20 -5.98 -24.88 -6.97
CA TRP A 20 -4.86 -25.81 -7.03
C TRP A 20 -3.99 -25.55 -8.28
N ALA A 21 -4.61 -25.23 -9.41
CA ALA A 21 -3.88 -24.98 -10.66
C ALA A 21 -2.91 -23.80 -10.54
N ASP A 22 -3.27 -22.75 -9.80
CA ASP A 22 -2.38 -21.60 -9.56
C ASP A 22 -1.24 -21.97 -8.62
N CYS A 23 -1.54 -22.71 -7.55
CA CYS A 23 -0.54 -23.22 -6.62
C CYS A 23 0.44 -24.19 -7.33
N GLU A 24 -0.08 -25.14 -8.11
CA GLU A 24 0.73 -26.13 -8.84
C GLU A 24 1.75 -25.46 -9.75
N ARG A 25 1.39 -24.39 -10.46
CA ARG A 25 2.32 -23.61 -11.30
C ARG A 25 3.52 -23.07 -10.52
N GLN A 26 3.35 -22.80 -9.23
CA GLN A 26 4.41 -22.25 -8.39
C GLN A 26 5.34 -23.32 -7.81
N VAL A 27 4.84 -24.52 -7.61
CA VAL A 27 5.58 -25.59 -6.89
C VAL A 27 6.07 -26.71 -7.80
N LYS A 28 5.40 -26.97 -8.91
CA LYS A 28 5.75 -28.07 -9.83
C LYS A 28 7.13 -27.85 -10.47
N GLY A 29 8.05 -28.79 -10.20
CA GLY A 29 9.43 -28.72 -10.69
C GLY A 29 10.31 -27.66 -10.01
N PHE A 30 9.85 -27.10 -8.88
CA PHE A 30 10.68 -26.23 -8.04
C PHE A 30 11.35 -27.05 -6.93
N GLY A 31 12.69 -27.09 -6.92
CA GLY A 31 13.45 -27.82 -5.91
C GLY A 31 13.27 -27.20 -4.52
N GLY A 32 12.82 -27.99 -3.55
CA GLY A 32 12.57 -27.51 -2.19
C GLY A 32 11.25 -26.77 -1.99
N ALA A 33 10.26 -26.98 -2.85
CA ALA A 33 8.94 -26.39 -2.70
C ALA A 33 8.30 -26.75 -1.36
N ILE A 34 7.77 -25.74 -0.64
CA ILE A 34 7.05 -25.88 0.63
C ILE A 34 5.67 -25.25 0.44
N TYR A 35 4.63 -26.08 0.48
CA TYR A 35 3.25 -25.62 0.30
C TYR A 35 2.26 -26.51 1.07
N LYS A 36 1.10 -25.95 1.38
CA LYS A 36 0.01 -26.66 2.08
C LYS A 36 -1.34 -26.03 1.78
N SER A 37 -2.43 -26.82 1.84
CA SER A 37 -3.80 -26.30 1.74
C SER A 37 -4.44 -26.15 3.12
N PHE A 38 -5.26 -25.09 3.26
CA PHE A 38 -5.95 -24.72 4.49
C PHE A 38 -7.43 -24.49 4.24
N SER A 39 -8.23 -24.59 5.30
CA SER A 39 -9.67 -24.33 5.26
C SER A 39 -10.00 -22.86 5.46
N THR A 40 -9.10 -22.11 6.12
CA THR A 40 -9.22 -20.66 6.38
C THR A 40 -8.05 -19.90 5.78
N LYS A 41 -8.27 -18.63 5.51
CA LYS A 41 -7.23 -17.72 4.98
C LYS A 41 -6.19 -17.45 6.05
N GLU A 42 -6.61 -17.30 7.30
CA GLU A 42 -5.78 -17.00 8.45
C GLU A 42 -4.73 -18.10 8.71
N GLU A 43 -5.13 -19.36 8.60
CA GLU A 43 -4.19 -20.50 8.70
C GLU A 43 -3.18 -20.50 7.55
N ALA A 44 -3.62 -20.15 6.33
CA ALA A 44 -2.76 -20.05 5.16
C ALA A 44 -1.76 -18.91 5.31
N GLU A 45 -2.17 -17.76 5.84
CA GLU A 45 -1.31 -16.60 6.14
C GLU A 45 -0.25 -16.92 7.20
N GLN A 46 -0.65 -17.61 8.29
CA GLN A 46 0.29 -18.07 9.31
C GLN A 46 1.33 -19.04 8.76
N PHE A 47 0.95 -19.88 7.82
CA PHE A 47 1.88 -20.86 7.21
C PHE A 47 2.88 -20.21 6.27
N VAL A 48 2.49 -19.26 5.44
CA VAL A 48 3.40 -18.52 4.54
C VAL A 48 4.39 -17.69 5.39
N GLY A 49 4.05 -17.43 6.64
CA GLY A 49 4.64 -16.40 7.45
C GLY A 49 4.20 -15.08 6.83
N ALA A 50 3.14 -14.49 7.32
CA ALA A 50 2.68 -13.22 6.81
C ALA A 50 3.90 -12.29 6.73
N MET A 51 4.35 -12.00 5.51
CA MET A 51 5.19 -10.84 5.32
C MET A 51 4.29 -9.70 5.74
N SER A 52 4.49 -9.17 6.93
CA SER A 52 3.81 -7.97 7.35
C SER A 52 4.16 -6.89 6.32
N VAL A 53 3.31 -5.91 6.15
CA VAL A 53 3.65 -4.74 5.31
C VAL A 53 4.97 -4.13 5.78
N ALA A 54 5.27 -4.20 7.09
CA ALA A 54 6.56 -3.85 7.66
C ALA A 54 7.71 -4.71 7.11
N ASP A 55 7.53 -6.03 6.96
CA ASP A 55 8.55 -6.90 6.37
C ASP A 55 8.75 -6.61 4.87
N TYR A 56 7.68 -6.26 4.15
CA TYR A 56 7.76 -5.85 2.76
C TYR A 56 8.59 -4.56 2.61
N PHE A 57 8.33 -3.56 3.42
CA PHE A 57 9.09 -2.31 3.39
C PHE A 57 10.49 -2.46 4.01
N SER A 58 10.68 -3.31 5.02
CA SER A 58 12.00 -3.61 5.61
C SER A 58 12.92 -4.36 4.64
N SER A 59 12.40 -5.31 3.88
CA SER A 59 13.18 -6.04 2.87
C SER A 59 13.59 -5.17 1.67
N ASN A 60 12.87 -4.08 1.42
CA ASN A 60 13.13 -3.11 0.35
C ASN A 60 13.74 -1.79 0.86
N ALA A 61 14.01 -1.66 2.16
CA ALA A 61 14.51 -0.43 2.79
C ALA A 61 15.94 -0.02 2.35
N SER A 62 16.65 -0.85 1.59
CA SER A 62 17.98 -0.51 1.05
C SER A 62 17.95 0.53 -0.08
N GLN A 63 16.78 1.02 -0.48
CA GLN A 63 16.63 1.99 -1.57
C GLN A 63 15.97 3.33 -1.19
N THR A 64 15.61 3.53 0.08
CA THR A 64 15.10 4.82 0.53
C THR A 64 16.21 5.64 1.19
N PRO A 65 16.45 6.90 0.80
CA PRO A 65 17.36 7.77 1.54
C PRO A 65 16.67 8.17 2.85
N ALA A 66 17.00 7.44 3.93
CA ALA A 66 16.59 7.79 5.27
C ALA A 66 17.30 9.09 5.71
N ARG A 67 16.56 10.17 5.88
CA ARG A 67 16.98 11.26 6.77
C ARG A 67 16.32 11.04 8.12
N ASP A 68 17.17 10.85 9.13
CA ASP A 68 16.82 10.65 10.53
C ASP A 68 15.84 11.70 11.05
N TYR A 69 14.66 11.22 11.44
CA TYR A 69 13.78 11.93 12.35
C TYR A 69 13.95 11.34 13.74
N GLN A 70 14.63 12.06 14.64
CA GLN A 70 14.77 11.65 16.05
C GLN A 70 13.43 11.80 16.77
N SER A 71 12.85 10.66 17.15
CA SER A 71 11.63 10.57 17.92
C SER A 71 11.82 11.11 19.35
N LYS A 72 11.05 12.12 19.71
CA LYS A 72 10.81 12.43 21.13
C LYS A 72 9.72 11.50 21.66
N LYS A 73 10.08 10.71 22.68
CA LYS A 73 9.21 9.77 23.39
C LYS A 73 7.97 10.44 23.98
N GLY A 74 6.84 9.80 23.81
CA GLY A 74 5.75 9.79 24.77
C GLY A 74 4.48 10.51 24.36
N VAL A 75 3.47 9.75 23.95
CA VAL A 75 2.08 9.86 24.46
C VAL A 75 1.36 8.55 24.09
N VAL A 76 0.78 7.90 25.07
CA VAL A 76 -0.07 6.70 24.90
C VAL A 76 -1.41 7.14 24.31
N ALA A 77 -1.70 6.68 23.09
CA ALA A 77 -2.97 6.99 22.43
C ALA A 77 -4.07 6.03 22.90
N LYS A 78 -5.17 6.60 23.37
CA LYS A 78 -6.43 5.90 23.66
C LYS A 78 -7.12 5.54 22.34
N SER A 79 -7.68 4.32 22.28
CA SER A 79 -8.48 3.79 21.16
C SER A 79 -9.47 4.84 20.61
N ALA A 80 -9.33 5.16 19.32
CA ALA A 80 -10.22 6.07 18.63
C ALA A 80 -11.22 5.28 17.78
N THR A 81 -12.49 5.38 18.12
CA THR A 81 -13.59 4.86 17.29
C THR A 81 -13.68 5.68 16.01
N THR A 82 -13.44 5.05 14.87
CA THR A 82 -13.38 5.71 13.56
C THR A 82 -14.78 6.05 13.06
N THR A 83 -15.15 7.32 13.11
CA THR A 83 -16.31 7.84 12.38
C THR A 83 -15.82 8.39 11.04
N MET A 84 -16.09 7.67 9.95
CA MET A 84 -15.74 8.12 8.58
C MET A 84 -16.65 9.29 8.20
N LYS A 85 -16.07 10.47 8.02
CA LYS A 85 -16.73 11.60 7.37
C LYS A 85 -16.23 11.70 5.93
N PHE A 86 -17.18 11.73 4.99
CA PHE A 86 -16.92 11.99 3.59
C PHE A 86 -17.04 13.49 3.36
N GLU A 87 -15.94 14.11 2.98
CA GLU A 87 -15.93 15.48 2.50
C GLU A 87 -15.46 15.48 1.04
N SER A 88 -16.32 15.90 0.14
CA SER A 88 -15.93 16.28 -1.20
C SER A 88 -15.16 17.60 -1.10
N VAL A 89 -13.88 17.59 -1.46
CA VAL A 89 -13.02 18.77 -1.34
C VAL A 89 -13.34 19.77 -2.42
N GLY A 90 -14.07 20.81 -2.04
CA GLY A 90 -13.98 22.10 -2.73
C GLY A 90 -12.63 22.77 -2.36
N SER A 91 -11.84 23.06 -3.34
CA SER A 91 -10.70 23.97 -3.53
C SER A 91 -9.94 24.62 -2.33
N LYS A 92 -9.96 24.09 -1.12
CA LYS A 92 -9.08 24.57 -0.05
C LYS A 92 -7.84 23.68 0.00
N GLN A 93 -6.67 24.29 -0.18
CA GLN A 93 -5.39 23.62 0.05
C GLN A 93 -5.31 23.10 1.50
N PRO A 94 -4.74 21.92 1.74
CA PRO A 94 -4.59 21.37 3.08
C PRO A 94 -3.66 22.25 3.93
N ASN A 95 -3.89 22.23 5.24
CA ASN A 95 -2.97 22.88 6.17
C ASN A 95 -1.78 21.95 6.45
N PHE A 96 -0.69 22.11 5.71
CA PHE A 96 0.52 21.31 5.84
C PHE A 96 1.24 21.44 7.20
N ASN A 97 0.89 22.46 7.99
CA ASN A 97 1.46 22.70 9.33
C ASN A 97 0.60 22.10 10.46
N GLU A 98 -0.45 21.35 10.13
CA GLU A 98 -1.28 20.71 11.17
C GLU A 98 -0.44 19.67 11.93
N PRO A 99 -0.31 19.80 13.29
CA PRO A 99 0.53 18.91 14.07
C PRO A 99 -0.03 17.48 14.11
N ASN A 100 0.87 16.48 14.14
CA ASN A 100 0.51 15.06 14.19
C ASN A 100 -0.41 14.62 13.04
N HIS A 101 -0.24 15.22 11.89
CA HIS A 101 -0.99 14.94 10.68
C HIS A 101 -0.03 14.73 9.50
N LEU A 102 -0.09 13.54 8.91
CA LEU A 102 0.60 13.23 7.67
C LEU A 102 -0.34 13.54 6.49
N ILE A 103 0.09 14.41 5.60
CA ILE A 103 -0.61 14.73 4.36
C ILE A 103 0.24 14.25 3.20
N ALA A 104 -0.32 13.49 2.26
CA ALA A 104 0.43 12.97 1.13
C ALA A 104 -0.35 13.06 -0.18
N TYR A 105 0.34 13.42 -1.24
CA TYR A 105 -0.08 13.25 -2.63
C TYR A 105 0.65 12.03 -3.19
N ILE A 106 -0.07 11.12 -3.79
CA ILE A 106 0.43 9.82 -4.24
C ILE A 106 -0.01 9.52 -5.66
N ASP A 107 0.81 8.74 -6.35
CA ASP A 107 0.51 8.27 -7.71
C ASP A 107 1.19 6.92 -7.99
N GLY A 108 0.68 6.22 -9.00
CA GLY A 108 1.19 4.95 -9.50
C GLY A 108 1.57 5.00 -10.97
N SER A 109 2.61 4.28 -11.35
CA SER A 109 3.06 4.18 -12.73
C SER A 109 3.38 2.74 -13.10
N PHE A 110 3.47 2.46 -14.40
CA PHE A 110 3.87 1.16 -14.92
C PHE A 110 4.79 1.29 -16.15
N ASP A 111 5.99 0.75 -16.04
CA ASP A 111 6.88 0.58 -17.20
C ASP A 111 6.64 -0.78 -17.86
N LYS A 112 5.93 -0.75 -18.99
CA LYS A 112 5.62 -1.98 -19.77
C LYS A 112 6.84 -2.72 -20.26
N ARG A 113 7.94 -2.02 -20.56
CA ARG A 113 9.17 -2.66 -21.08
C ARG A 113 9.89 -3.44 -19.99
N ARG A 114 9.86 -2.95 -18.77
CA ARG A 114 10.50 -3.57 -17.60
C ARG A 114 9.55 -4.51 -16.85
N GLY A 115 8.24 -4.41 -17.08
CA GLY A 115 7.24 -5.07 -16.26
C GLY A 115 7.22 -4.56 -14.81
N SER A 116 7.72 -3.34 -14.60
CA SER A 116 7.87 -2.74 -13.27
C SER A 116 6.73 -1.77 -12.96
N VAL A 117 6.16 -1.91 -11.77
CA VAL A 117 5.21 -0.98 -11.17
C VAL A 117 5.98 0.06 -10.37
N GLY A 118 5.67 1.33 -10.55
CA GLY A 118 6.24 2.41 -9.75
C GLY A 118 5.23 3.00 -8.78
N ALA A 119 5.68 3.32 -7.59
CA ALA A 119 4.95 4.05 -6.57
C ALA A 119 5.72 5.32 -6.22
N GLY A 120 5.03 6.44 -6.10
CA GLY A 120 5.65 7.71 -5.80
C GLY A 120 4.74 8.68 -5.08
N GLY A 121 5.32 9.60 -4.34
CA GLY A 121 4.54 10.61 -3.66
C GLY A 121 5.39 11.64 -2.90
N ILE A 122 4.68 12.67 -2.46
CA ILE A 122 5.20 13.73 -1.61
C ILE A 122 4.39 13.77 -0.32
N MET A 123 5.08 13.82 0.80
CA MET A 123 4.52 13.80 2.15
C MET A 123 4.86 15.09 2.89
N PHE A 124 3.94 15.55 3.71
CA PHE A 124 4.09 16.70 4.59
C PHE A 124 3.76 16.31 6.02
N ILE A 125 4.66 16.65 6.95
CA ILE A 125 4.52 16.38 8.38
C ILE A 125 5.02 17.61 9.13
N ASN A 126 4.15 18.26 9.91
CA ASN A 126 4.48 19.47 10.67
C ASN A 126 5.13 20.58 9.81
N GLY A 127 4.74 20.72 8.56
CA GLY A 127 5.28 21.68 7.61
C GLY A 127 6.56 21.23 6.89
N GLU A 128 7.18 20.14 7.30
CA GLU A 128 8.32 19.55 6.61
C GLU A 128 7.87 18.69 5.45
N GLN A 129 8.59 18.77 4.33
CA GLN A 129 8.31 18.06 3.10
C GLN A 129 9.32 16.93 2.89
N THR A 130 8.83 15.76 2.53
CA THR A 130 9.65 14.62 2.08
C THR A 130 9.02 13.94 0.88
N THR A 131 9.82 13.19 0.11
CA THR A 131 9.34 12.47 -1.08
C THR A 131 9.76 11.01 -1.01
N PHE A 132 9.00 10.14 -1.69
CA PHE A 132 9.38 8.76 -1.89
C PHE A 132 9.16 8.35 -3.35
N SER A 133 9.95 7.38 -3.81
CA SER A 133 9.86 6.79 -5.14
C SER A 133 10.49 5.39 -5.08
N PHE A 134 9.74 4.37 -5.45
CA PHE A 134 10.25 3.00 -5.51
C PHE A 134 9.56 2.18 -6.59
N GLY A 135 10.25 1.16 -7.08
CA GLY A 135 9.75 0.21 -8.06
C GLY A 135 9.42 -1.15 -7.47
N ASN A 136 8.58 -1.92 -8.16
CA ASN A 136 8.26 -3.29 -7.82
C ASN A 136 8.08 -4.13 -9.09
N THR A 137 8.86 -5.19 -9.22
CA THR A 137 8.84 -6.11 -10.37
C THR A 137 8.12 -7.43 -10.08
N ASP A 138 7.49 -7.57 -8.91
CA ASP A 138 6.69 -8.77 -8.60
C ASP A 138 5.53 -8.89 -9.61
N PRO A 139 5.45 -10.00 -10.36
CA PRO A 139 4.39 -10.25 -11.34
C PRO A 139 2.98 -10.09 -10.78
N LYS A 140 2.78 -10.29 -9.49
CA LYS A 140 1.51 -10.07 -8.79
C LYS A 140 1.03 -8.62 -8.98
N TYR A 141 1.92 -7.65 -8.80
CA TYR A 141 1.60 -6.23 -8.96
C TYR A 141 1.61 -5.79 -10.42
N SER A 142 2.56 -6.31 -11.20
CA SER A 142 2.67 -5.99 -12.63
C SER A 142 1.42 -6.36 -13.44
N ALA A 143 0.66 -7.37 -12.99
CA ALA A 143 -0.60 -7.79 -13.61
C ALA A 143 -1.70 -6.71 -13.56
N PHE A 144 -1.61 -5.73 -12.66
CA PHE A 144 -2.60 -4.65 -12.48
C PHE A 144 -2.03 -3.27 -12.83
N TRP A 145 -0.86 -3.22 -13.47
CA TRP A 145 -0.22 -2.03 -14.04
C TRP A 145 -0.07 -0.88 -13.02
N ASN A 146 -0.37 0.36 -13.46
CA ASN A 146 -0.30 1.55 -12.62
C ASN A 146 -1.21 1.49 -11.38
N VAL A 147 -2.36 0.79 -11.46
CA VAL A 147 -3.28 0.65 -10.31
C VAL A 147 -2.56 0.03 -9.11
N SER A 148 -1.70 -0.97 -9.32
CA SER A 148 -0.89 -1.53 -8.22
C SER A 148 0.08 -0.50 -7.63
N GLY A 149 0.65 0.37 -8.46
CA GLY A 149 1.52 1.46 -8.01
C GLY A 149 0.80 2.42 -7.07
N GLU A 150 -0.41 2.80 -7.42
CA GLU A 150 -1.29 3.63 -6.59
C GLU A 150 -1.58 3.00 -5.23
N LEU A 151 -1.93 1.70 -5.22
CA LEU A 151 -2.18 0.98 -3.98
C LEU A 151 -0.92 0.85 -3.12
N LEU A 152 0.23 0.55 -3.74
CA LEU A 152 1.52 0.48 -3.04
C LEU A 152 1.92 1.84 -2.45
N ALA A 153 1.71 2.93 -3.18
CA ALA A 153 1.97 4.27 -2.67
C ALA A 153 1.08 4.62 -1.47
N ALA A 154 -0.22 4.29 -1.54
CA ALA A 154 -1.15 4.47 -0.43
C ALA A 154 -0.74 3.64 0.80
N MET A 155 -0.39 2.36 0.60
CA MET A 155 0.08 1.49 1.67
C MET A 155 1.36 2.01 2.32
N TYR A 156 2.31 2.49 1.53
CA TYR A 156 3.56 3.07 2.03
C TYR A 156 3.29 4.25 2.97
N VAL A 157 2.47 5.21 2.54
CA VAL A 157 2.16 6.40 3.34
C VAL A 157 1.41 6.05 4.62
N MET A 158 0.43 5.15 4.54
CA MET A 158 -0.33 4.73 5.72
C MET A 158 0.54 3.95 6.71
N ASN A 159 1.44 3.10 6.22
CA ASN A 159 2.39 2.38 7.07
C ASN A 159 3.39 3.34 7.73
N TYR A 160 3.87 4.32 6.98
CA TYR A 160 4.73 5.38 7.52
C TYR A 160 4.05 6.10 8.69
N ALA A 161 2.77 6.44 8.56
CA ALA A 161 2.01 7.06 9.66
C ALA A 161 1.94 6.15 10.90
N LEU A 162 1.71 4.84 10.70
CA LEU A 162 1.67 3.87 11.79
C LEU A 162 3.02 3.75 12.50
N GLU A 163 4.11 3.55 11.76
CA GLU A 163 5.47 3.36 12.31
C GLU A 163 5.98 4.59 13.07
N HIS A 164 5.58 5.79 12.62
CA HIS A 164 5.96 7.06 13.25
C HIS A 164 4.94 7.54 14.29
N ASN A 165 3.95 6.72 14.64
CA ASN A 165 2.89 7.05 15.61
C ASN A 165 2.14 8.35 15.27
N ILE A 166 1.90 8.60 13.97
CA ILE A 166 1.13 9.74 13.49
C ILE A 166 -0.35 9.33 13.43
N PRO A 167 -1.23 9.90 14.27
CA PRO A 167 -2.59 9.41 14.44
C PRO A 167 -3.53 9.76 13.29
N LYS A 168 -3.13 10.67 12.40
CA LYS A 168 -3.96 11.16 11.30
C LYS A 168 -3.18 11.17 10.00
N CYS A 169 -3.78 10.61 8.94
CA CYS A 169 -3.23 10.56 7.60
C CYS A 169 -4.28 11.06 6.59
N SER A 170 -3.88 11.94 5.67
CA SER A 170 -4.72 12.39 4.55
C SER A 170 -4.05 12.05 3.23
N LEU A 171 -4.71 11.22 2.43
CA LEU A 171 -4.23 10.79 1.11
C LEU A 171 -4.94 11.60 0.02
N TYR A 172 -4.17 12.26 -0.82
CA TYR A 172 -4.59 12.94 -2.04
C TYR A 172 -4.20 12.08 -3.24
N TYR A 173 -5.17 11.68 -4.07
CA TYR A 173 -5.00 10.69 -5.13
C TYR A 173 -5.97 10.99 -6.29
N ASP A 174 -5.67 10.52 -7.49
CA ASP A 174 -6.54 10.70 -8.65
C ASP A 174 -7.31 9.44 -9.06
N TYR A 175 -6.91 8.25 -8.58
CA TYR A 175 -7.61 7.00 -8.87
C TYR A 175 -8.59 6.59 -7.78
N MET A 176 -9.88 6.59 -8.09
CA MET A 176 -10.98 6.31 -7.16
C MET A 176 -10.86 4.96 -6.42
N GLY A 177 -10.19 3.97 -7.02
CA GLY A 177 -10.03 2.63 -6.44
C GLY A 177 -9.36 2.64 -5.07
N ILE A 178 -8.47 3.61 -4.80
CA ILE A 178 -7.78 3.75 -3.51
C ILE A 178 -8.81 3.85 -2.37
N GLU A 179 -9.77 4.73 -2.49
CA GLU A 179 -10.82 4.89 -1.46
C GLU A 179 -11.83 3.73 -1.50
N MET A 180 -12.26 3.34 -2.70
CA MET A 180 -13.36 2.40 -2.84
C MET A 180 -13.03 1.00 -2.33
N TRP A 181 -11.82 0.52 -2.51
CA TRP A 181 -11.37 -0.76 -1.95
C TRP A 181 -11.04 -0.66 -0.46
N ALA A 182 -10.40 0.43 -0.01
CA ALA A 182 -10.13 0.67 1.40
C ALA A 182 -11.41 0.69 2.25
N THR A 183 -12.47 1.29 1.70
CA THR A 183 -13.78 1.43 2.37
C THR A 183 -14.77 0.30 2.06
N LYS A 184 -14.33 -0.76 1.33
CA LYS A 184 -15.14 -1.93 0.93
C LYS A 184 -16.35 -1.60 0.04
N ARG A 185 -16.38 -0.44 -0.59
CA ARG A 185 -17.46 -0.06 -1.52
C ARG A 185 -17.34 -0.75 -2.87
N TRP A 186 -16.11 -1.09 -3.30
CA TRP A 186 -15.89 -1.92 -4.48
C TRP A 186 -15.56 -3.35 -4.09
N LYS A 187 -16.02 -4.30 -4.94
CA LYS A 187 -15.66 -5.71 -4.80
C LYS A 187 -14.16 -5.90 -5.05
N ARG A 188 -13.54 -6.75 -4.26
CA ARG A 188 -12.14 -7.14 -4.37
C ARG A 188 -12.07 -8.44 -5.16
N ASN A 189 -11.76 -8.32 -6.44
CA ASN A 189 -11.82 -9.46 -7.37
C ASN A 189 -10.45 -10.07 -7.66
N ASN A 190 -9.39 -9.56 -7.04
CA ASN A 190 -8.03 -10.02 -7.23
C ASN A 190 -7.22 -9.88 -5.93
N ILE A 191 -6.06 -10.58 -5.91
CA ILE A 191 -5.20 -10.66 -4.72
C ILE A 191 -4.70 -9.29 -4.27
N VAL A 192 -4.36 -8.38 -5.19
CA VAL A 192 -3.78 -7.06 -4.86
C VAL A 192 -4.82 -6.18 -4.16
N THR A 193 -6.07 -6.15 -4.66
CA THR A 193 -7.13 -5.37 -4.04
C THR A 193 -7.63 -5.98 -2.73
N GLU A 194 -7.52 -7.30 -2.57
CA GLU A 194 -7.85 -7.99 -1.32
C GLU A 194 -6.78 -7.72 -0.24
N GLU A 195 -5.50 -7.80 -0.59
CA GLU A 195 -4.38 -7.44 0.29
C GLU A 195 -4.45 -5.99 0.73
N TYR A 196 -4.68 -5.08 -0.22
CA TYR A 196 -4.83 -3.65 0.08
C TYR A 196 -5.96 -3.39 1.09
N ALA A 197 -7.13 -3.96 0.85
CA ALA A 197 -8.27 -3.78 1.75
C ALA A 197 -8.02 -4.37 3.15
N THR A 198 -7.40 -5.53 3.25
CA THR A 198 -7.03 -6.15 4.53
C THR A 198 -6.01 -5.30 5.29
N PHE A 199 -5.02 -4.77 4.57
CA PHE A 199 -4.05 -3.82 5.12
C PHE A 199 -4.75 -2.57 5.68
N CYS A 200 -5.66 -1.97 4.92
CA CYS A 200 -6.43 -0.79 5.36
C CYS A 200 -7.23 -1.08 6.64
N GLU A 201 -7.86 -2.26 6.75
CA GLU A 201 -8.57 -2.66 7.96
C GLU A 201 -7.66 -2.65 9.20
N THR A 202 -6.44 -3.13 9.06
CA THR A 202 -5.45 -3.13 10.15
C THR A 202 -5.02 -1.70 10.50
N ILE A 203 -4.69 -0.89 9.49
CA ILE A 203 -4.25 0.50 9.69
C ILE A 203 -5.32 1.34 10.36
N PHE A 204 -6.59 1.18 9.98
CA PHE A 204 -7.70 1.99 10.51
C PHE A 204 -7.97 1.77 12.00
N THR A 205 -7.40 0.73 12.60
CA THR A 205 -7.47 0.55 14.06
C THR A 205 -6.60 1.54 14.83
N SER A 206 -5.57 2.09 14.20
CA SER A 206 -4.55 2.93 14.85
C SER A 206 -4.38 4.31 14.21
N VAL A 207 -4.63 4.44 12.90
CA VAL A 207 -4.47 5.67 12.15
C VAL A 207 -5.81 6.08 11.55
N LYS A 208 -6.22 7.33 11.79
CA LYS A 208 -7.38 7.93 11.13
C LYS A 208 -6.97 8.34 9.71
N VAL A 209 -7.47 7.63 8.71
CA VAL A 209 -7.18 7.93 7.31
C VAL A 209 -8.34 8.70 6.67
N ASN A 210 -8.02 9.81 5.99
CA ASN A 210 -8.95 10.59 5.18
C ASN A 210 -8.54 10.47 3.70
N PHE A 211 -9.51 10.35 2.82
CA PHE A 211 -9.33 10.17 1.39
C PHE A 211 -9.82 11.40 0.65
N TYR A 212 -8.96 11.99 -0.20
CA TYR A 212 -9.24 13.17 -0.98
C TYR A 212 -8.92 12.94 -2.45
N LYS A 213 -9.96 12.77 -3.26
CA LYS A 213 -9.78 12.61 -4.70
C LYS A 213 -9.45 13.97 -5.34
N VAL A 214 -8.31 14.04 -6.01
CA VAL A 214 -7.93 15.16 -6.87
C VAL A 214 -8.27 14.87 -8.31
N ALA A 215 -8.34 15.90 -9.14
CA ALA A 215 -8.56 15.72 -10.57
C ALA A 215 -7.22 15.41 -11.26
N ALA A 216 -7.20 14.35 -12.07
CA ALA A 216 -6.01 13.96 -12.83
C ALA A 216 -5.62 15.07 -13.82
N HIS A 217 -4.33 15.36 -13.95
CA HIS A 217 -3.77 16.27 -14.96
C HIS A 217 -4.39 17.69 -15.01
N THR A 218 -4.81 18.23 -13.86
CA THR A 218 -5.43 19.57 -13.79
C THR A 218 -4.47 20.68 -13.34
N GLY A 219 -3.16 20.39 -13.30
CA GLY A 219 -2.16 21.37 -12.86
C GLY A 219 -2.00 21.45 -11.33
N ASP A 220 -2.49 20.47 -10.58
CA ASP A 220 -2.15 20.35 -9.16
C ASP A 220 -0.67 20.00 -9.04
N THR A 221 0.11 20.95 -8.54
CA THR A 221 1.57 20.85 -8.45
C THR A 221 2.05 19.61 -7.71
N TYR A 222 1.37 19.21 -6.63
CA TYR A 222 1.79 18.06 -5.83
C TYR A 222 1.40 16.72 -6.47
N ASN A 223 0.26 16.68 -7.16
CA ASN A 223 -0.11 15.50 -7.95
C ASN A 223 0.86 15.29 -9.12
N GLU A 224 1.30 16.35 -9.79
CA GLU A 224 2.31 16.24 -10.84
C GLU A 224 3.70 15.82 -10.32
N ILE A 225 4.05 16.18 -9.09
CA ILE A 225 5.28 15.69 -8.43
C ILE A 225 5.14 14.20 -8.15
N ALA A 226 4.01 13.75 -7.62
CA ALA A 226 3.74 12.34 -7.34
C ALA A 226 3.82 11.49 -8.61
N ASP A 227 3.23 11.94 -9.74
CA ASP A 227 3.32 11.29 -11.05
C ASP A 227 4.78 11.12 -11.52
N LYS A 228 5.59 12.18 -11.43
CA LYS A 228 7.01 12.10 -11.80
C LYS A 228 7.78 11.11 -10.93
N LEU A 229 7.50 11.08 -9.62
CA LEU A 229 8.13 10.16 -8.69
C LEU A 229 7.69 8.72 -8.94
N ALA A 230 6.41 8.46 -9.22
CA ALA A 230 5.92 7.14 -9.59
C ALA A 230 6.57 6.64 -10.89
N LYS A 231 6.69 7.48 -11.92
CA LYS A 231 7.41 7.15 -13.16
C LYS A 231 8.89 6.84 -12.91
N ALA A 232 9.55 7.62 -12.06
CA ALA A 232 10.94 7.37 -11.67
C ALA A 232 11.08 6.03 -10.92
N GLY A 233 10.12 5.67 -10.05
CA GLY A 233 10.06 4.38 -9.39
C GLY A 233 9.93 3.21 -10.37
N ALA A 234 9.03 3.30 -11.34
CA ALA A 234 8.86 2.26 -12.36
C ALA A 234 10.10 2.07 -13.26
N ALA A 235 10.97 3.06 -13.34
CA ALA A 235 12.19 3.04 -14.15
C ALA A 235 13.41 2.46 -13.41
N GLN A 236 13.32 2.18 -12.13
CA GLN A 236 14.37 1.51 -11.34
C GLN A 236 14.39 0.00 -11.62
#